data_63dccd976e05c5086f26872139142d0d
#
_entry.id   63dccd976e05c5086f26872139142d0d
#
_cell.length_a   1.000
_cell.length_b   1.000
_cell.length_c   1.000
_cell.angle_alpha   90.00
_cell.angle_beta   90.00
_cell.angle_gamma   90.00
#
_symmetry.space_group_name_H-M   'P 1'
#
loop_
_entity.id
_entity.type
_entity.pdbx_description
1 polymer ?
#
loop_
_entity_poly.entity_id
_entity_poly.type
_entity_poly.pdbx_seq_one_letter_code
_entity_poly.pdbx_strand_id
1 'polypeptide(L)'
;MTLSNIQTIDISVKSAKLNDLKILHLSDLHINKKTSLENVQNLVKLCNELVFDFCVITGDIIDTKVKFIKKQLQILNTLEFKVYYISGNHDLFYGLQDLKKELSNFIFMDNSCKEFIYKNETIFIAGLPDRFSKFFGIKREEEKIKNYLLNEPSIFISHQPKDYKIALDSKANLFLCGHTHGGQIYPFHYFVRLVQPFLAGIFYKKNTAIYVNKGLGTWGINLRYKANSEITILKLITKSVE
;
A
#
# COMPACT_ATOMS: atom_id res chain seq x y z
N MET A 1 -2.81 17.31 -4.07
CA MET A 1 -3.42 16.10 -3.48
C MET A 1 -4.90 16.42 -3.27
N THR A 2 -5.80 15.71 -3.91
CA THR A 2 -7.25 15.96 -3.76
C THR A 2 -7.78 14.88 -2.81
N LEU A 3 -8.20 15.27 -1.61
CA LEU A 3 -8.65 14.35 -0.54
C LEU A 3 -10.12 13.90 -0.65
N SER A 4 -10.71 13.93 -1.84
CA SER A 4 -12.17 13.92 -2.01
C SER A 4 -12.84 12.54 -2.04
N ASN A 5 -12.11 11.42 -2.07
CA ASN A 5 -12.72 10.09 -2.23
C ASN A 5 -12.27 9.12 -1.14
N ILE A 6 -12.91 9.20 0.02
CA ILE A 6 -12.85 8.12 1.02
C ILE A 6 -13.92 7.11 0.65
N GLN A 7 -13.54 5.85 0.58
CA GLN A 7 -14.46 4.76 0.32
C GLN A 7 -14.22 3.60 1.27
N THR A 8 -15.27 2.92 1.67
CA THR A 8 -15.18 1.63 2.35
C THR A 8 -15.57 0.55 1.36
N ILE A 9 -14.74 -0.46 1.24
CA ILE A 9 -14.93 -1.57 0.30
C ILE A 9 -14.90 -2.88 1.06
N ASP A 10 -15.93 -3.69 0.88
CA ASP A 10 -15.97 -5.06 1.40
C ASP A 10 -15.17 -5.98 0.48
N ILE A 11 -14.22 -6.71 1.05
CA ILE A 11 -13.39 -7.70 0.34
C ILE A 11 -13.62 -9.08 0.93
N SER A 12 -14.06 -10.01 0.10
CA SER A 12 -14.22 -11.39 0.52
C SER A 12 -12.87 -12.09 0.67
N VAL A 13 -12.63 -12.69 1.83
CA VAL A 13 -11.43 -13.50 2.12
C VAL A 13 -11.85 -14.87 2.63
N LYS A 14 -10.98 -15.88 2.47
CA LYS A 14 -11.32 -17.24 2.90
C LYS A 14 -11.09 -17.50 4.39
N SER A 15 -10.14 -16.82 5.01
CA SER A 15 -9.85 -17.04 6.43
C SER A 15 -10.87 -16.35 7.32
N ALA A 16 -11.62 -17.13 8.10
CA ALA A 16 -12.59 -16.62 9.08
C ALA A 16 -11.94 -15.73 10.15
N LYS A 17 -10.65 -15.95 10.43
CA LYS A 17 -9.88 -15.17 11.38
C LYS A 17 -9.68 -13.71 10.98
N LEU A 18 -9.89 -13.38 9.69
CA LEU A 18 -9.81 -12.02 9.15
C LEU A 18 -11.17 -11.31 9.10
N ASN A 19 -12.24 -11.96 9.53
CA ASN A 19 -13.59 -11.38 9.42
C ASN A 19 -13.73 -10.08 10.21
N ASP A 20 -14.32 -9.05 9.57
CA ASP A 20 -14.53 -7.69 10.04
C ASP A 20 -13.24 -6.86 10.22
N LEU A 21 -12.05 -7.38 9.94
CA LEU A 21 -10.81 -6.61 9.97
C LEU A 21 -10.90 -5.44 8.99
N LYS A 22 -10.59 -4.23 9.48
CA LYS A 22 -10.59 -3.00 8.70
C LYS A 22 -9.17 -2.49 8.51
N ILE A 23 -8.77 -2.31 7.27
CA ILE A 23 -7.43 -1.85 6.89
C ILE A 23 -7.55 -0.52 6.15
N LEU A 24 -6.97 0.55 6.68
CA LEU A 24 -6.78 1.76 5.90
C LEU A 24 -5.66 1.52 4.88
N HIS A 25 -5.97 1.61 3.59
CA HIS A 25 -4.99 1.41 2.53
C HIS A 25 -4.74 2.71 1.78
N LEU A 26 -3.53 3.21 1.91
CA LEU A 26 -2.98 4.35 1.18
C LEU A 26 -1.89 3.86 0.22
N SER A 27 -1.67 4.58 -0.86
CA SER A 27 -0.60 4.32 -1.81
C SER A 27 -0.23 5.56 -2.60
N ASP A 28 0.98 5.61 -3.13
CA ASP A 28 1.38 6.56 -4.14
C ASP A 28 1.04 8.02 -3.76
N LEU A 29 1.53 8.47 -2.60
CA LEU A 29 1.31 9.83 -2.10
C LEU A 29 2.04 10.87 -2.94
N HIS A 30 3.21 10.52 -3.49
CA HIS A 30 4.06 11.37 -4.33
C HIS A 30 4.26 12.78 -3.77
N ILE A 31 4.57 12.86 -2.47
CA ILE A 31 4.88 14.13 -1.79
C ILE A 31 6.11 14.75 -2.45
N ASN A 32 5.97 15.98 -2.93
CA ASN A 32 7.02 16.72 -3.61
C ASN A 32 7.01 18.20 -3.21
N LYS A 33 7.90 19.01 -3.82
CA LYS A 33 8.06 20.44 -3.49
C LYS A 33 6.78 21.27 -3.67
N LYS A 34 5.83 20.81 -4.49
CA LYS A 34 4.55 21.48 -4.74
C LYS A 34 3.45 21.06 -3.75
N THR A 35 3.70 20.00 -2.97
CA THR A 35 2.76 19.55 -1.94
C THR A 35 2.82 20.50 -0.76
N SER A 36 1.73 21.22 -0.51
CA SER A 36 1.66 22.16 0.62
C SER A 36 1.65 21.43 1.96
N LEU A 37 2.10 22.10 3.02
CA LEU A 37 2.02 21.56 4.38
C LEU A 37 0.57 21.31 4.78
N GLU A 38 -0.33 22.22 4.41
CA GLU A 38 -1.77 22.11 4.65
C GLU A 38 -2.37 20.84 4.05
N ASN A 39 -1.97 20.46 2.83
CA ASN A 39 -2.45 19.23 2.21
C ASN A 39 -2.06 17.97 3.01
N VAL A 40 -0.86 17.95 3.59
CA VAL A 40 -0.41 16.83 4.42
C VAL A 40 -1.09 16.86 5.79
N GLN A 41 -1.27 18.04 6.39
CA GLN A 41 -2.00 18.22 7.64
C GLN A 41 -3.45 17.74 7.49
N ASN A 42 -4.12 18.12 6.41
CA ASN A 42 -5.50 17.69 6.13
C ASN A 42 -5.57 16.17 5.91
N LEU A 43 -4.58 15.57 5.23
CA LEU A 43 -4.51 14.11 5.09
C LEU A 43 -4.37 13.42 6.46
N VAL A 44 -3.43 13.87 7.28
CA VAL A 44 -3.19 13.30 8.63
C VAL A 44 -4.44 13.44 9.49
N LYS A 45 -5.03 14.64 9.56
CA LYS A 45 -6.26 14.90 10.30
C LYS A 45 -7.38 13.95 9.86
N LEU A 46 -7.62 13.87 8.54
CA LEU A 46 -8.62 13.01 7.96
C LEU A 46 -8.40 11.54 8.33
N CYS A 47 -7.16 11.04 8.21
CA CYS A 47 -6.85 9.65 8.53
C CYS A 47 -7.02 9.36 10.04
N ASN A 48 -6.67 10.29 10.93
CA ASN A 48 -6.84 10.11 12.38
C ASN A 48 -8.31 10.10 12.82
N GLU A 49 -9.23 10.65 12.01
CA GLU A 49 -10.69 10.62 12.26
C GLU A 49 -11.36 9.32 11.79
N LEU A 50 -10.68 8.48 10.99
CA LEU A 50 -11.22 7.25 10.45
C LEU A 50 -11.12 6.08 11.44
N VAL A 51 -12.07 5.12 11.33
CA VAL A 51 -12.12 3.92 12.19
C VAL A 51 -11.65 2.68 11.42
N PHE A 52 -10.51 2.17 11.80
CA PHE A 52 -9.88 0.96 11.24
C PHE A 52 -8.91 0.33 12.27
N ASP A 53 -8.38 -0.85 11.98
CA ASP A 53 -7.50 -1.58 12.91
C ASP A 53 -6.03 -1.22 12.73
N PHE A 54 -5.57 -1.04 11.48
CA PHE A 54 -4.23 -0.55 11.14
C PHE A 54 -4.18 0.02 9.72
N CYS A 55 -3.10 0.73 9.41
CA CYS A 55 -2.87 1.30 8.09
C CYS A 55 -1.78 0.54 7.32
N VAL A 56 -1.97 0.41 6.00
CA VAL A 56 -0.94 -0.05 5.06
C VAL A 56 -0.67 1.05 4.05
N ILE A 57 0.61 1.36 3.82
CA ILE A 57 1.05 2.24 2.72
C ILE A 57 1.88 1.42 1.75
N THR A 58 1.40 1.27 0.52
CA THR A 58 2.02 0.41 -0.49
C THR A 58 3.01 1.15 -1.40
N GLY A 59 3.82 2.04 -0.82
CA GLY A 59 4.96 2.66 -1.50
C GLY A 59 4.67 4.01 -2.14
N ASP A 60 5.73 4.57 -2.73
CA ASP A 60 5.75 5.85 -3.43
C ASP A 60 5.22 7.03 -2.60
N ILE A 61 5.75 7.15 -1.36
CA ILE A 61 5.44 8.28 -0.48
C ILE A 61 6.04 9.57 -1.04
N ILE A 62 7.26 9.52 -1.59
CA ILE A 62 8.00 10.69 -2.03
C ILE A 62 8.22 10.73 -3.55
N ASP A 63 8.24 11.95 -4.11
CA ASP A 63 8.56 12.22 -5.51
C ASP A 63 9.61 13.35 -5.64
N THR A 64 10.49 13.45 -4.65
CA THR A 64 11.66 14.34 -4.60
C THR A 64 12.55 13.96 -3.42
N LYS A 65 13.79 14.48 -3.40
CA LYS A 65 14.73 14.24 -2.28
C LYS A 65 14.14 14.74 -0.95
N VAL A 66 14.27 13.95 0.09
CA VAL A 66 13.74 14.17 1.46
C VAL A 66 14.07 15.55 2.01
N LYS A 67 15.29 16.06 1.76
CA LYS A 67 15.73 17.39 2.23
C LYS A 67 14.81 18.55 1.82
N PHE A 68 14.05 18.41 0.75
CA PHE A 68 13.15 19.45 0.24
C PHE A 68 11.73 19.37 0.81
N ILE A 69 11.37 18.23 1.43
CA ILE A 69 10.02 17.94 1.92
C ILE A 69 10.02 17.45 3.38
N LYS A 70 11.09 17.76 4.10
CA LYS A 70 11.26 17.30 5.49
C LYS A 70 10.06 17.64 6.39
N LYS A 71 9.57 18.87 6.30
CA LYS A 71 8.41 19.34 7.09
C LYS A 71 7.14 18.54 6.77
N GLN A 72 6.89 18.23 5.51
CA GLN A 72 5.77 17.41 5.07
C GLN A 72 5.86 15.99 5.67
N LEU A 73 7.05 15.39 5.66
CA LEU A 73 7.27 14.06 6.23
C LEU A 73 7.13 14.04 7.75
N GLN A 74 7.60 15.09 8.44
CA GLN A 74 7.42 15.24 9.88
C GLN A 74 5.93 15.31 10.25
N ILE A 75 5.13 16.04 9.46
CA ILE A 75 3.67 16.06 9.64
C ILE A 75 3.08 14.66 9.38
N LEU A 76 3.48 13.99 8.29
CA LEU A 76 3.00 12.65 8.00
C LEU A 76 3.36 11.64 9.11
N ASN A 77 4.52 11.81 9.74
CA ASN A 77 4.97 10.98 10.86
C ASN A 77 4.14 11.16 12.17
N THR A 78 3.20 12.13 12.21
CA THR A 78 2.27 12.32 13.34
C THR A 78 0.97 11.50 13.22
N LEU A 79 0.87 10.56 12.27
CA LEU A 79 -0.24 9.61 12.24
C LEU A 79 -0.28 8.80 13.55
N GLU A 80 -1.46 8.70 14.17
CA GLU A 80 -1.66 8.21 15.54
C GLU A 80 -1.88 6.69 15.64
N PHE A 81 -1.70 5.96 14.54
CA PHE A 81 -1.95 4.52 14.44
C PHE A 81 -0.75 3.77 13.84
N LYS A 82 -0.80 2.44 13.91
CA LYS A 82 0.24 1.59 13.30
C LYS A 82 0.18 1.69 11.77
N VAL A 83 1.29 2.08 11.15
CA VAL A 83 1.46 2.16 9.70
C VAL A 83 2.47 1.10 9.26
N TYR A 84 2.01 0.09 8.53
CA TYR A 84 2.88 -0.87 7.84
C TYR A 84 3.20 -0.32 6.45
N TYR A 85 4.47 -0.07 6.20
CA TYR A 85 4.94 0.58 4.97
C TYR A 85 5.88 -0.31 4.19
N ILE A 86 5.68 -0.38 2.87
CA ILE A 86 6.59 -1.02 1.92
C ILE A 86 7.14 0.04 0.96
N SER A 87 8.42 -0.07 0.58
CA SER A 87 9.03 0.87 -0.36
C SER A 87 8.48 0.72 -1.77
N GLY A 88 8.21 1.85 -2.43
CA GLY A 88 7.94 1.95 -3.84
C GLY A 88 9.18 2.34 -4.64
N ASN A 89 9.07 2.38 -5.97
CA ASN A 89 10.21 2.72 -6.82
C ASN A 89 10.66 4.19 -6.66
N HIS A 90 9.76 5.14 -6.46
CA HIS A 90 10.12 6.53 -6.21
C HIS A 90 10.85 6.71 -4.88
N ASP A 91 10.45 6.00 -3.84
CA ASP A 91 11.13 6.04 -2.54
C ASP A 91 12.60 5.57 -2.66
N LEU A 92 12.83 4.54 -3.48
CA LEU A 92 14.18 4.05 -3.79
C LEU A 92 14.99 5.10 -4.56
N PHE A 93 14.40 5.72 -5.60
CA PHE A 93 15.07 6.72 -6.43
C PHE A 93 15.41 8.00 -5.67
N TYR A 94 14.55 8.45 -4.77
CA TYR A 94 14.69 9.74 -4.09
C TYR A 94 15.34 9.67 -2.70
N GLY A 95 15.58 8.47 -2.15
CA GLY A 95 16.34 8.29 -0.93
C GLY A 95 15.59 7.59 0.19
N LEU A 96 15.40 6.28 0.04
CA LEU A 96 14.71 5.43 1.03
C LEU A 96 15.29 5.54 2.45
N GLN A 97 16.64 5.63 2.59
CA GLN A 97 17.27 5.70 3.90
C GLN A 97 16.96 7.01 4.64
N ASP A 98 16.92 8.13 3.92
CA ASP A 98 16.54 9.40 4.51
C ASP A 98 15.04 9.45 4.82
N LEU A 99 14.21 8.84 3.96
CA LEU A 99 12.78 8.67 4.22
C LEU A 99 12.53 7.88 5.52
N LYS A 100 13.25 6.77 5.72
CA LYS A 100 13.17 5.96 6.94
C LYS A 100 13.48 6.76 8.22
N LYS A 101 14.44 7.68 8.15
CA LYS A 101 14.78 8.54 9.30
C LYS A 101 13.65 9.52 9.67
N GLU A 102 12.99 10.11 8.68
CA GLU A 102 11.90 11.06 8.92
C GLU A 102 10.57 10.38 9.32
N LEU A 103 10.35 9.13 8.89
CA LEU A 103 9.15 8.34 9.20
C LEU A 103 9.42 7.27 10.28
N SER A 104 10.02 7.68 11.38
CA SER A 104 10.44 6.77 12.47
C SER A 104 9.30 6.02 13.15
N ASN A 105 8.06 6.53 13.08
CA ASN A 105 6.86 5.89 13.63
C ASN A 105 6.27 4.80 12.71
N PHE A 106 6.79 4.68 11.47
CA PHE A 106 6.30 3.68 10.52
C PHE A 106 7.03 2.34 10.70
N ILE A 107 6.30 1.26 10.50
CA ILE A 107 6.83 -0.10 10.52
C ILE A 107 7.24 -0.47 9.09
N PHE A 108 8.54 -0.44 8.82
CA PHE A 108 9.08 -0.77 7.49
C PHE A 108 9.08 -2.28 7.25
N MET A 109 8.45 -2.69 6.15
CA MET A 109 8.13 -4.09 5.85
C MET A 109 8.98 -4.70 4.74
N ASP A 110 10.00 -3.98 4.23
CA ASP A 110 10.90 -4.50 3.19
C ASP A 110 11.60 -5.79 3.66
N ASN A 111 11.33 -6.93 3.00
CA ASN A 111 11.81 -8.28 3.36
C ASN A 111 11.50 -8.69 4.82
N SER A 112 10.36 -8.26 5.33
CA SER A 112 9.99 -8.43 6.73
C SER A 112 8.60 -9.04 6.88
N CYS A 113 8.37 -9.69 8.01
CA CYS A 113 7.07 -10.12 8.47
C CYS A 113 6.84 -9.61 9.89
N LYS A 114 5.61 -9.20 10.18
CA LYS A 114 5.17 -8.77 11.51
C LYS A 114 3.85 -9.46 11.86
N GLU A 115 3.71 -9.73 13.15
CA GLU A 115 2.46 -10.22 13.71
C GLU A 115 1.59 -9.05 14.16
N PHE A 116 0.30 -9.18 13.89
CA PHE A 116 -0.74 -8.27 14.38
C PHE A 116 -1.82 -9.10 15.09
N ILE A 117 -2.12 -8.77 16.33
CA ILE A 117 -3.14 -9.49 17.09
C ILE A 117 -4.51 -8.83 16.83
N TYR A 118 -5.44 -9.62 16.36
CA TYR A 118 -6.82 -9.22 16.09
C TYR A 118 -7.79 -10.26 16.65
N LYS A 119 -8.67 -9.86 17.56
CA LYS A 119 -9.67 -10.75 18.20
C LYS A 119 -9.04 -12.05 18.76
N ASN A 120 -7.89 -11.94 19.42
CA ASN A 120 -7.08 -13.07 19.95
C ASN A 120 -6.47 -14.01 18.88
N GLU A 121 -6.53 -13.65 17.60
CA GLU A 121 -5.88 -14.37 16.52
C GLU A 121 -4.63 -13.62 16.05
N THR A 122 -3.59 -14.35 15.70
CA THR A 122 -2.37 -13.78 15.11
C THR A 122 -2.51 -13.66 13.61
N ILE A 123 -2.38 -12.46 13.08
CA ILE A 123 -2.36 -12.17 11.64
C ILE A 123 -0.92 -11.89 11.21
N PHE A 124 -0.45 -12.54 10.15
CA PHE A 124 0.88 -12.34 9.60
C PHE A 124 0.83 -11.31 8.46
N ILE A 125 1.54 -10.20 8.62
CA ILE A 125 1.70 -9.17 7.58
C ILE A 125 3.12 -9.26 7.07
N ALA A 126 3.31 -9.61 5.80
CA ALA A 126 4.63 -9.75 5.20
C ALA A 126 4.79 -8.88 3.96
N GLY A 127 5.97 -8.30 3.77
CA GLY A 127 6.23 -7.34 2.70
C GLY A 127 7.53 -7.59 1.93
N LEU A 128 7.50 -7.25 0.65
CA LEU A 128 8.67 -7.25 -0.23
C LEU A 128 8.93 -5.83 -0.75
N PRO A 129 10.21 -5.38 -0.80
CA PRO A 129 10.56 -4.11 -1.41
C PRO A 129 10.18 -4.09 -2.88
N ASP A 130 10.02 -2.91 -3.48
CA ASP A 130 9.72 -2.76 -4.89
C ASP A 130 10.70 -3.54 -5.78
N ARG A 131 10.26 -3.92 -6.96
CA ARG A 131 11.03 -4.72 -7.94
C ARG A 131 12.29 -4.01 -8.41
N PHE A 132 12.34 -2.67 -8.35
CA PHE A 132 13.53 -1.87 -8.65
C PHE A 132 14.59 -1.91 -7.55
N SER A 133 14.29 -2.43 -6.36
CA SER A 133 15.22 -2.51 -5.21
C SER A 133 16.57 -3.13 -5.54
N LYS A 134 16.60 -4.08 -6.48
CA LYS A 134 17.83 -4.72 -6.97
C LYS A 134 18.84 -3.74 -7.57
N PHE A 135 18.37 -2.66 -8.21
CA PHE A 135 19.24 -1.63 -8.78
C PHE A 135 19.86 -0.72 -7.71
N PHE A 136 19.37 -0.81 -6.49
CA PHE A 136 19.86 -0.10 -5.30
C PHE A 136 20.57 -1.02 -4.31
N GLY A 137 20.98 -2.21 -4.76
CA GLY A 137 21.70 -3.19 -3.94
C GLY A 137 20.84 -3.87 -2.85
N ILE A 138 19.52 -3.72 -2.90
CA ILE A 138 18.59 -4.35 -1.97
C ILE A 138 18.04 -5.63 -2.60
N LYS A 139 18.49 -6.77 -2.08
CA LYS A 139 18.02 -8.09 -2.51
C LYS A 139 16.57 -8.30 -2.04
N ARG A 140 15.72 -8.84 -2.91
CA ARG A 140 14.37 -9.31 -2.56
C ARG A 140 14.45 -10.74 -2.02
N GLU A 141 13.95 -10.96 -0.82
CA GLU A 141 13.97 -12.26 -0.14
C GLU A 141 12.64 -13.00 -0.36
N GLU A 142 12.31 -13.28 -1.63
CA GLU A 142 11.00 -13.81 -2.02
C GLU A 142 10.65 -15.13 -1.32
N GLU A 143 11.60 -16.07 -1.25
CA GLU A 143 11.36 -17.36 -0.60
C GLU A 143 11.12 -17.23 0.91
N LYS A 144 11.84 -16.34 1.58
CA LYS A 144 11.62 -16.04 2.99
C LYS A 144 10.21 -15.49 3.23
N ILE A 145 9.77 -14.56 2.38
CA ILE A 145 8.45 -13.95 2.49
C ILE A 145 7.36 -14.97 2.16
N LYS A 146 7.53 -15.81 1.15
CA LYS A 146 6.60 -16.92 0.87
C LYS A 146 6.41 -17.82 2.08
N ASN A 147 7.50 -18.20 2.77
CA ASN A 147 7.43 -19.03 3.96
C ASN A 147 6.64 -18.38 5.11
N TYR A 148 6.77 -17.07 5.30
CA TYR A 148 5.96 -16.34 6.29
C TYR A 148 4.47 -16.33 5.92
N LEU A 149 4.15 -16.15 4.64
CA LEU A 149 2.78 -16.08 4.15
C LEU A 149 2.05 -17.43 4.14
N LEU A 150 2.79 -18.55 4.24
CA LEU A 150 2.17 -19.88 4.40
C LEU A 150 1.47 -20.02 5.76
N ASN A 151 1.78 -19.16 6.73
CA ASN A 151 1.05 -19.09 7.99
C ASN A 151 -0.26 -18.35 7.76
N GLU A 152 -1.35 -18.92 8.17
CA GLU A 152 -2.68 -18.32 8.11
C GLU A 152 -3.10 -17.77 9.48
N PRO A 153 -3.81 -16.64 9.49
CA PRO A 153 -4.19 -15.74 8.39
C PRO A 153 -3.02 -14.83 7.96
N SER A 154 -2.90 -14.55 6.67
CA SER A 154 -1.77 -13.76 6.15
C SER A 154 -2.18 -12.69 5.13
N ILE A 155 -1.46 -11.56 5.21
CA ILE A 155 -1.59 -10.42 4.31
C ILE A 155 -0.24 -10.14 3.68
N PHE A 156 -0.19 -10.13 2.36
CA PHE A 156 1.00 -9.75 1.61
C PHE A 156 0.90 -8.31 1.14
N ILE A 157 1.99 -7.55 1.29
CA ILE A 157 2.10 -6.19 0.80
C ILE A 157 3.32 -6.05 -0.11
N SER A 158 3.13 -5.46 -1.28
CA SER A 158 4.21 -5.00 -2.15
C SER A 158 3.73 -3.82 -2.99
N HIS A 159 4.66 -3.11 -3.65
CA HIS A 159 4.27 -1.92 -4.38
C HIS A 159 3.57 -2.26 -5.71
N GLN A 160 4.10 -3.20 -6.50
CA GLN A 160 3.61 -3.48 -7.84
C GLN A 160 2.66 -4.68 -7.93
N PRO A 161 1.55 -4.59 -8.72
CA PRO A 161 0.64 -5.72 -8.96
C PRO A 161 1.31 -6.97 -9.53
N LYS A 162 2.47 -6.84 -10.17
CA LYS A 162 3.25 -7.96 -10.72
C LYS A 162 3.64 -9.02 -9.69
N ASP A 163 3.64 -8.66 -8.41
CA ASP A 163 4.00 -9.58 -7.32
C ASP A 163 2.84 -10.51 -6.91
N TYR A 164 1.67 -10.42 -7.57
CA TYR A 164 0.53 -11.28 -7.28
C TYR A 164 0.85 -12.79 -7.34
N LYS A 165 1.80 -13.20 -8.18
CA LYS A 165 2.20 -14.62 -8.27
C LYS A 165 2.79 -15.10 -6.95
N ILE A 166 3.57 -14.27 -6.26
CA ILE A 166 4.13 -14.58 -4.94
C ILE A 166 2.99 -14.78 -3.93
N ALA A 167 1.98 -13.90 -3.94
CA ALA A 167 0.79 -14.03 -3.10
C ALA A 167 0.04 -15.35 -3.36
N LEU A 168 -0.11 -15.75 -4.63
CA LEU A 168 -0.80 -16.99 -5.01
C LEU A 168 -0.02 -18.24 -4.58
N ASP A 169 1.29 -18.25 -4.82
CA ASP A 169 2.15 -19.39 -4.55
C ASP A 169 2.28 -19.64 -3.05
N SER A 170 2.26 -18.58 -2.25
CA SER A 170 2.28 -18.62 -0.78
C SER A 170 0.90 -18.68 -0.12
N LYS A 171 -0.18 -18.74 -0.91
CA LYS A 171 -1.58 -18.82 -0.42
C LYS A 171 -2.00 -17.66 0.50
N ALA A 172 -1.40 -16.48 0.34
CA ALA A 172 -1.81 -15.30 1.10
C ALA A 172 -3.33 -15.04 0.95
N ASN A 173 -4.00 -14.70 2.04
CA ASN A 173 -5.45 -14.43 2.01
C ASN A 173 -5.77 -13.12 1.29
N LEU A 174 -4.90 -12.10 1.48
CA LEU A 174 -5.03 -10.78 0.89
C LEU A 174 -3.69 -10.28 0.36
N PHE A 175 -3.69 -9.69 -0.83
CA PHE A 175 -2.56 -8.97 -1.41
C PHE A 175 -2.94 -7.51 -1.66
N LEU A 176 -2.14 -6.58 -1.10
CA LEU A 176 -2.31 -5.13 -1.25
C LEU A 176 -1.17 -4.53 -2.06
N CYS A 177 -1.49 -3.71 -3.05
CA CYS A 177 -0.51 -3.01 -3.89
C CYS A 177 -1.07 -1.70 -4.47
N GLY A 178 -0.20 -0.91 -5.13
CA GLY A 178 -0.53 0.34 -5.80
C GLY A 178 0.12 0.46 -7.16
N HIS A 179 0.98 1.49 -7.36
CA HIS A 179 1.87 1.72 -8.49
C HIS A 179 1.21 2.14 -9.81
N THR A 180 0.03 1.66 -10.11
CA THR A 180 -0.62 1.83 -11.43
C THR A 180 -1.32 3.16 -11.62
N HIS A 181 -1.62 3.87 -10.51
CA HIS A 181 -2.45 5.08 -10.47
C HIS A 181 -3.83 4.94 -11.16
N GLY A 182 -4.31 3.69 -11.36
CA GLY A 182 -5.49 3.45 -12.20
C GLY A 182 -5.31 3.92 -13.65
N GLY A 183 -4.04 4.04 -14.11
CA GLY A 183 -3.67 4.59 -15.40
C GLY A 183 -3.59 6.11 -15.44
N GLN A 184 -3.87 6.82 -14.33
CA GLN A 184 -3.79 8.26 -14.07
C GLN A 184 -4.54 9.14 -15.07
N ILE A 185 -4.32 8.97 -16.39
CA ILE A 185 -4.93 9.79 -17.45
C ILE A 185 -5.45 8.87 -18.55
N TYR A 186 -6.76 8.98 -18.87
CA TYR A 186 -7.31 8.31 -20.05
C TYR A 186 -6.75 8.99 -21.34
N PRO A 187 -6.28 8.24 -22.39
CA PRO A 187 -6.37 6.78 -22.56
C PRO A 187 -5.11 6.01 -22.13
N PHE A 188 -4.19 6.60 -21.37
CA PHE A 188 -2.90 6.00 -20.97
C PHE A 188 -3.05 4.68 -20.20
N HIS A 189 -4.19 4.44 -19.58
CA HIS A 189 -4.50 3.17 -18.89
C HIS A 189 -4.38 1.93 -19.80
N TYR A 190 -4.53 2.05 -21.12
CA TYR A 190 -4.31 0.94 -22.06
C TYR A 190 -2.83 0.50 -22.03
N PHE A 191 -1.89 1.45 -22.02
CA PHE A 191 -0.47 1.14 -21.93
C PHE A 191 -0.10 0.51 -20.59
N VAL A 192 -0.68 1.00 -19.49
CA VAL A 192 -0.45 0.41 -18.16
C VAL A 192 -0.92 -1.05 -18.14
N ARG A 193 -2.06 -1.38 -18.77
CA ARG A 193 -2.58 -2.76 -18.87
C ARG A 193 -1.68 -3.71 -19.66
N LEU A 194 -0.85 -3.19 -20.58
CA LEU A 194 0.10 -4.03 -21.30
C LEU A 194 1.26 -4.50 -20.42
N VAL A 195 1.59 -3.73 -19.39
CA VAL A 195 2.74 -3.99 -18.53
C VAL A 195 2.37 -4.45 -17.12
N GLN A 196 1.14 -4.20 -16.66
CA GLN A 196 0.66 -4.58 -15.33
C GLN A 196 -0.52 -5.55 -15.44
N PRO A 197 -0.53 -6.63 -14.64
CA PRO A 197 -1.60 -7.65 -14.70
C PRO A 197 -2.95 -7.13 -14.21
N PHE A 198 -2.95 -6.12 -13.35
CA PHE A 198 -4.15 -5.50 -12.78
C PHE A 198 -3.97 -3.99 -12.77
N LEU A 199 -5.04 -3.26 -13.08
CA LEU A 199 -4.99 -1.80 -13.15
C LEU A 199 -5.41 -1.13 -11.84
N ALA A 200 -6.57 -1.45 -11.32
CA ALA A 200 -7.12 -0.90 -10.07
C ALA A 200 -8.34 -1.70 -9.60
N GLY A 201 -8.60 -1.68 -8.28
CA GLY A 201 -9.76 -2.33 -7.67
C GLY A 201 -9.49 -3.75 -7.21
N ILE A 202 -10.56 -4.53 -7.05
CA ILE A 202 -10.53 -5.87 -6.47
C ILE A 202 -10.43 -6.93 -7.56
N PHE A 203 -9.58 -7.92 -7.34
CA PHE A 203 -9.45 -9.14 -8.15
C PHE A 203 -9.36 -10.35 -7.23
N TYR A 204 -9.86 -11.48 -7.71
CA TYR A 204 -9.78 -12.75 -6.99
C TYR A 204 -9.05 -13.77 -7.87
N LYS A 205 -8.01 -14.37 -7.36
CA LYS A 205 -7.25 -15.43 -8.02
C LYS A 205 -6.97 -16.57 -7.04
N LYS A 206 -7.42 -17.77 -7.37
CA LYS A 206 -7.38 -18.92 -6.45
C LYS A 206 -8.06 -18.55 -5.11
N ASN A 207 -7.32 -18.58 -4.02
CA ASN A 207 -7.78 -18.27 -2.67
C ASN A 207 -7.36 -16.88 -2.17
N THR A 208 -6.72 -16.08 -3.02
CA THR A 208 -6.17 -14.77 -2.70
C THR A 208 -7.07 -13.67 -3.23
N ALA A 209 -7.50 -12.76 -2.37
CA ALA A 209 -8.04 -11.48 -2.75
C ALA A 209 -6.88 -10.52 -3.07
N ILE A 210 -6.99 -9.75 -4.13
CA ILE A 210 -5.97 -8.78 -4.58
C ILE A 210 -6.65 -7.42 -4.65
N TYR A 211 -6.08 -6.43 -3.99
CA TYR A 211 -6.56 -5.06 -4.11
C TYR A 211 -5.44 -4.14 -4.62
N VAL A 212 -5.72 -3.44 -5.72
CA VAL A 212 -4.82 -2.46 -6.34
C VAL A 212 -5.37 -1.08 -6.10
N ASN A 213 -4.70 -0.29 -5.25
CA ASN A 213 -5.06 1.09 -4.93
C ASN A 213 -4.65 2.03 -6.07
N LYS A 214 -5.51 3.02 -6.39
CA LYS A 214 -5.22 4.03 -7.42
C LYS A 214 -4.26 5.13 -6.96
N GLY A 215 -3.92 5.13 -5.66
CA GLY A 215 -3.04 6.14 -5.08
C GLY A 215 -3.67 7.52 -4.91
N LEU A 216 -3.03 8.33 -4.09
CA LEU A 216 -3.47 9.69 -3.73
C LEU A 216 -2.82 10.78 -4.58
N GLY A 217 -1.52 10.65 -4.83
CA GLY A 217 -0.73 11.61 -5.59
C GLY A 217 -0.85 11.45 -7.10
N THR A 218 0.01 12.17 -7.79
CA THR A 218 0.21 12.08 -9.24
C THR A 218 1.70 11.97 -9.51
N TRP A 219 2.09 11.27 -10.55
CA TRP A 219 3.47 11.25 -11.02
C TRP A 219 3.58 11.96 -12.38
N GLY A 220 4.71 12.60 -12.64
CA GLY A 220 4.95 13.33 -13.89
C GLY A 220 4.04 14.54 -14.03
N ILE A 221 2.86 14.39 -14.66
CA ILE A 221 1.89 15.46 -14.87
C ILE A 221 0.93 15.51 -13.67
N ASN A 222 0.74 16.70 -13.08
CA ASN A 222 -0.18 16.89 -11.96
C ASN A 222 -1.65 16.95 -12.43
N LEU A 223 -2.11 15.87 -13.06
CA LEU A 223 -3.46 15.71 -13.60
C LEU A 223 -3.91 14.26 -13.46
N ARG A 224 -5.15 14.07 -13.03
CA ARG A 224 -5.88 12.79 -13.11
C ARG A 224 -7.13 12.99 -13.96
N TYR A 225 -7.36 12.07 -14.90
CA TYR A 225 -8.56 12.07 -15.74
C TYR A 225 -9.13 10.66 -15.85
N LYS A 226 -10.36 10.48 -15.37
CA LYS A 226 -11.04 9.16 -15.25
C LYS A 226 -10.32 8.14 -14.34
N ALA A 227 -9.41 8.60 -13.49
CA ALA A 227 -8.69 7.80 -12.49
C ALA A 227 -8.56 8.61 -11.18
N ASN A 228 -9.68 8.85 -10.50
CA ASN A 228 -9.70 9.62 -9.27
C ASN A 228 -8.78 9.04 -8.21
N SER A 229 -8.14 9.91 -7.41
CA SER A 229 -7.40 9.52 -6.21
C SER A 229 -8.33 8.85 -5.20
N GLU A 230 -7.79 7.98 -4.36
CA GLU A 230 -8.60 7.26 -3.36
C GLU A 230 -7.87 7.07 -2.03
N ILE A 231 -8.64 7.16 -0.96
CA ILE A 231 -8.33 6.67 0.39
C ILE A 231 -9.30 5.53 0.64
N THR A 232 -8.80 4.32 0.90
CA THR A 232 -9.69 3.16 0.97
C THR A 232 -9.60 2.49 2.33
N ILE A 233 -10.76 2.28 2.97
CA ILE A 233 -10.90 1.36 4.10
C ILE A 233 -11.37 0.03 3.51
N LEU A 234 -10.55 -1.00 3.64
CA LEU A 234 -10.89 -2.36 3.24
C LEU A 234 -11.48 -3.07 4.44
N LYS A 235 -12.76 -3.45 4.38
CA LYS A 235 -13.39 -4.30 5.36
C LYS A 235 -13.37 -5.74 4.85
N LEU A 236 -12.69 -6.62 5.57
CA LEU A 236 -12.61 -8.02 5.19
C LEU A 236 -13.87 -8.75 5.66
N ILE A 237 -14.50 -9.49 4.75
CA ILE A 237 -15.67 -10.30 5.02
C ILE A 237 -15.39 -11.76 4.64
N THR A 238 -15.77 -12.69 5.49
CA THR A 238 -15.74 -14.11 5.11
C THR A 238 -17.06 -14.50 4.49
N LYS A 239 -17.01 -15.09 3.28
CA LYS A 239 -18.20 -15.78 2.77
C LYS A 239 -18.34 -17.08 3.55
N SER A 240 -19.50 -17.29 4.18
CA SER A 240 -19.91 -18.64 4.59
C SER A 240 -19.77 -19.56 3.38
N VAL A 241 -19.03 -20.65 3.55
CA VAL A 241 -18.99 -21.73 2.56
C VAL A 241 -20.38 -22.35 2.62
N GLU A 242 -21.23 -22.03 1.65
CA GLU A 242 -22.41 -22.81 1.35
C GLU A 242 -22.01 -24.13 0.67
#